data_4a4a0b0951cdeba6c04b72b937e29887
#
_entry.id   4a4a0b0951cdeba6c04b72b937e29887
#
_cell.length_a   1.000
_cell.length_b   1.000
_cell.length_c   1.000
_cell.angle_alpha   90.00
_cell.angle_beta   90.00
_cell.angle_gamma   90.00
#
_symmetry.space_group_name_H-M   'P 1'
#
loop_
_entity.id
_entity.type
_entity.pdbx_description
1 polymer ?
#
loop_
_entity_poly.entity_id
_entity_poly.type
_entity_poly.pdbx_seq_one_letter_code
_entity_poly.pdbx_strand_id
1 'polypeptide(L)'
;MSVVLFDLDGTLVDTAQDLGLALNMQLTRHGKSPLPHERIWPVASHGTRGLLELGFAVYPDDSQFEAMRLEYLDLYESVYTQHPLFLPGIAALLAALDSKGIKWGIVTNKPRRFSVNLTKAVKLGDSNLFERAACLLCGDDAPQPKPAPDTLLMACAQMQCQAEQCIYVGDAQRDVQAGRAAGMKTVVALFGYLAETDRPHEWGADALIQTPAALLENLSCCD
;
A
#
# COMPACT_ATOMS: atom_id res chain seq x y z
N MET A 1 22.53 -6.30 -8.23
CA MET A 1 21.34 -7.07 -7.76
C MET A 1 20.22 -6.08 -7.55
N SER A 2 19.11 -6.28 -8.20
CA SER A 2 17.93 -5.41 -8.04
C SER A 2 17.26 -5.70 -6.70
N VAL A 3 16.74 -4.64 -6.07
CA VAL A 3 15.92 -4.71 -4.85
C VAL A 3 14.50 -4.31 -5.23
N VAL A 4 13.50 -4.98 -4.68
CA VAL A 4 12.10 -4.62 -4.93
C VAL A 4 11.48 -4.07 -3.65
N LEU A 5 10.96 -2.86 -3.73
CA LEU A 5 10.16 -2.25 -2.67
C LEU A 5 8.70 -2.22 -3.10
N PHE A 6 7.80 -2.52 -2.18
CA PHE A 6 6.36 -2.57 -2.43
C PHE A 6 5.60 -1.61 -1.51
N ASP A 7 4.55 -0.99 -2.01
CA ASP A 7 3.48 -0.50 -1.14
C ASP A 7 2.75 -1.69 -0.48
N LEU A 8 1.95 -1.44 0.53
CA LEU A 8 1.25 -2.47 1.30
C LEU A 8 -0.21 -2.62 0.86
N ASP A 9 -1.01 -1.59 1.14
CA ASP A 9 -2.46 -1.62 0.90
C ASP A 9 -2.74 -1.51 -0.60
N GLY A 10 -3.44 -2.47 -1.19
CA GLY A 10 -3.74 -2.50 -2.63
C GLY A 10 -2.59 -2.95 -3.52
N THR A 11 -1.43 -3.24 -2.95
CA THR A 11 -0.26 -3.74 -3.70
C THR A 11 0.12 -5.15 -3.24
N LEU A 12 0.44 -5.35 -1.97
CA LEU A 12 0.72 -6.67 -1.39
C LEU A 12 -0.50 -7.29 -0.73
N VAL A 13 -1.24 -6.50 0.04
CA VAL A 13 -2.32 -6.97 0.92
C VAL A 13 -3.65 -6.33 0.52
N ASP A 14 -4.68 -7.16 0.46
CA ASP A 14 -6.06 -6.70 0.38
C ASP A 14 -6.54 -6.28 1.77
N THR A 15 -6.58 -4.98 1.99
CA THR A 15 -7.07 -4.37 3.22
C THR A 15 -8.42 -3.67 3.05
N ALA A 16 -8.97 -3.64 1.83
CA ALA A 16 -10.20 -2.91 1.52
C ALA A 16 -11.40 -3.43 2.30
N GLN A 17 -11.44 -4.74 2.62
CA GLN A 17 -12.50 -5.34 3.40
C GLN A 17 -12.53 -4.78 4.83
N ASP A 18 -11.39 -4.75 5.52
CA ASP A 18 -11.31 -4.25 6.91
C ASP A 18 -11.42 -2.72 6.96
N LEU A 19 -10.86 -2.01 5.98
CA LEU A 19 -11.04 -0.57 5.82
C LEU A 19 -12.53 -0.21 5.62
N GLY A 20 -13.21 -0.98 4.78
CA GLY A 20 -14.64 -0.81 4.52
C GLY A 20 -15.52 -1.17 5.71
N LEU A 21 -15.15 -2.19 6.48
CA LEU A 21 -15.86 -2.57 7.69
C LEU A 21 -15.83 -1.42 8.71
N ALA A 22 -14.68 -0.81 8.94
CA ALA A 22 -14.54 0.35 9.82
C ALA A 22 -15.38 1.54 9.33
N LEU A 23 -15.35 1.85 8.02
CA LEU A 23 -16.19 2.90 7.44
C LEU A 23 -17.69 2.61 7.65
N ASN A 24 -18.12 1.39 7.42
CA ASN A 24 -19.52 0.99 7.55
C ASN A 24 -19.99 1.01 9.02
N MET A 25 -19.10 0.70 9.96
CA MET A 25 -19.38 0.89 11.39
C MET A 25 -19.57 2.37 11.72
N GLN A 26 -18.72 3.27 11.20
CA GLN A 26 -18.85 4.70 11.39
C GLN A 26 -20.13 5.25 10.75
N LEU A 27 -20.42 4.87 9.50
CA LEU A 27 -21.66 5.24 8.82
C LEU A 27 -22.90 4.87 9.65
N THR A 28 -22.94 3.64 10.17
CA THR A 28 -24.05 3.17 11.00
C THR A 28 -24.20 3.98 12.29
N ARG A 29 -23.09 4.33 12.97
CA ARG A 29 -23.10 5.20 14.16
C ARG A 29 -23.71 6.58 13.87
N HIS A 30 -23.48 7.08 12.66
CA HIS A 30 -24.02 8.37 12.20
C HIS A 30 -25.38 8.26 11.49
N GLY A 31 -26.09 7.12 11.63
CA GLY A 31 -27.41 6.91 11.06
C GLY A 31 -27.46 6.81 9.54
N LYS A 32 -26.30 6.55 8.90
CA LYS A 32 -26.19 6.35 7.45
C LYS A 32 -26.19 4.87 7.08
N SER A 33 -26.61 4.55 5.87
CA SER A 33 -26.57 3.18 5.34
C SER A 33 -25.12 2.78 5.01
N PRO A 34 -24.73 1.51 5.29
CA PRO A 34 -23.46 0.96 4.85
C PRO A 34 -23.30 1.04 3.33
N LEU A 35 -22.05 1.17 2.89
CA LEU A 35 -21.69 1.17 1.48
C LEU A 35 -21.22 -0.24 1.05
N PRO A 36 -21.55 -0.68 -0.17
CA PRO A 36 -21.09 -1.94 -0.70
C PRO A 36 -19.58 -1.89 -1.01
N HIS A 37 -18.95 -3.07 -1.01
CA HIS A 37 -17.50 -3.23 -1.20
C HIS A 37 -17.02 -2.59 -2.51
N GLU A 38 -17.77 -2.72 -3.59
CA GLU A 38 -17.44 -2.21 -4.92
C GLU A 38 -17.29 -0.68 -4.95
N ARG A 39 -17.93 0.03 -4.01
CA ARG A 39 -17.76 1.47 -3.85
C ARG A 39 -16.56 1.85 -3.00
N ILE A 40 -16.16 0.98 -2.09
CA ILE A 40 -15.05 1.21 -1.15
C ILE A 40 -13.72 0.84 -1.78
N TRP A 41 -13.67 -0.28 -2.49
CA TRP A 41 -12.45 -0.81 -3.12
C TRP A 41 -11.65 0.24 -3.89
N PRO A 42 -12.23 1.02 -4.83
CA PRO A 42 -11.44 1.94 -5.66
C PRO A 42 -10.80 3.09 -4.88
N VAL A 43 -11.30 3.40 -3.68
CA VAL A 43 -10.82 4.51 -2.86
C VAL A 43 -9.98 4.06 -1.66
N ALA A 44 -9.83 2.75 -1.46
CA ALA A 44 -9.14 2.20 -0.29
C ALA A 44 -7.68 2.66 -0.19
N SER A 45 -6.98 2.81 -1.32
CA SER A 45 -5.62 3.38 -1.36
C SER A 45 -5.55 4.81 -0.82
N HIS A 46 -6.63 5.59 -0.90
CA HIS A 46 -6.63 6.95 -0.36
C HIS A 46 -6.74 6.99 1.18
N GLY A 47 -6.85 5.81 1.83
CA GLY A 47 -6.92 5.65 3.28
C GLY A 47 -8.08 6.41 3.91
N THR A 48 -7.93 6.82 5.15
CA THR A 48 -8.99 7.49 5.93
C THR A 48 -9.55 8.72 5.23
N ARG A 49 -8.70 9.50 4.53
CA ARG A 49 -9.15 10.68 3.78
C ARG A 49 -10.17 10.31 2.72
N GLY A 50 -9.83 9.39 1.83
CA GLY A 50 -10.73 9.00 0.75
C GLY A 50 -12.01 8.31 1.27
N LEU A 51 -11.89 7.55 2.35
CA LEU A 51 -13.03 6.88 2.96
C LEU A 51 -14.01 7.84 3.63
N LEU A 52 -13.53 8.90 4.30
CA LEU A 52 -14.38 9.95 4.86
C LEU A 52 -15.03 10.79 3.77
N GLU A 53 -14.31 11.10 2.71
CA GLU A 53 -14.88 11.76 1.54
C GLU A 53 -16.00 10.92 0.92
N LEU A 54 -15.76 9.62 0.70
CA LEU A 54 -16.75 8.69 0.13
C LEU A 54 -17.99 8.56 1.01
N GLY A 55 -17.83 8.37 2.32
CA GLY A 55 -18.93 8.05 3.23
C GLY A 55 -19.70 9.27 3.73
N PHE A 56 -19.03 10.39 3.89
CA PHE A 56 -19.55 11.56 4.58
C PHE A 56 -19.47 12.86 3.79
N ALA A 57 -18.75 12.89 2.65
CA ALA A 57 -18.38 14.09 1.94
C ALA A 57 -17.62 15.08 2.86
N VAL A 58 -16.72 14.54 3.70
CA VAL A 58 -15.88 15.30 4.64
C VAL A 58 -14.46 15.36 4.13
N TYR A 59 -13.94 16.56 3.97
CA TYR A 59 -12.64 16.87 3.38
C TYR A 59 -11.65 17.33 4.45
N PRO A 60 -10.33 17.25 4.19
CA PRO A 60 -9.29 17.64 5.18
C PRO A 60 -9.42 19.05 5.76
N ASP A 61 -9.98 20.00 4.98
CA ASP A 61 -10.17 21.39 5.40
C ASP A 61 -11.45 21.62 6.21
N ASP A 62 -12.30 20.60 6.34
CA ASP A 62 -13.52 20.69 7.13
C ASP A 62 -13.21 20.65 8.64
N SER A 63 -13.88 21.47 9.42
CA SER A 63 -13.70 21.55 10.88
C SER A 63 -13.97 20.24 11.62
N GLN A 64 -14.79 19.37 11.06
CA GLN A 64 -15.13 18.06 11.62
C GLN A 64 -14.17 16.94 11.20
N PHE A 65 -13.26 17.18 10.22
CA PHE A 65 -12.42 16.14 9.62
C PHE A 65 -11.61 15.39 10.66
N GLU A 66 -10.91 16.12 11.53
CA GLU A 66 -10.01 15.48 12.50
C GLU A 66 -10.77 14.63 13.52
N ALA A 67 -11.92 15.09 13.99
CA ALA A 67 -12.74 14.31 14.91
C ALA A 67 -13.25 13.01 14.26
N MET A 68 -13.73 13.10 13.02
CA MET A 68 -14.20 11.93 12.26
C MET A 68 -13.05 11.00 11.89
N ARG A 69 -11.87 11.55 11.59
CA ARG A 69 -10.66 10.76 11.32
C ARG A 69 -10.24 9.94 12.54
N LEU A 70 -10.25 10.53 13.72
CA LEU A 70 -9.92 9.83 14.97
C LEU A 70 -10.95 8.74 15.26
N GLU A 71 -12.24 9.03 15.14
CA GLU A 71 -13.30 8.01 15.30
C GLU A 71 -13.11 6.84 14.33
N TYR A 72 -12.84 7.13 13.05
CA TYR A 72 -12.57 6.09 12.06
C TYR A 72 -11.38 5.22 12.46
N LEU A 73 -10.28 5.83 12.90
CA LEU A 73 -9.06 5.10 13.28
C LEU A 73 -9.29 4.21 14.51
N ASP A 74 -10.09 4.65 15.48
CA ASP A 74 -10.48 3.83 16.63
C ASP A 74 -11.33 2.62 16.21
N LEU A 75 -12.24 2.83 15.28
CA LEU A 75 -13.02 1.73 14.70
C LEU A 75 -12.14 0.76 13.90
N TYR A 76 -11.25 1.29 13.07
CA TYR A 76 -10.33 0.50 12.28
C TYR A 76 -9.40 -0.35 13.18
N GLU A 77 -8.95 0.19 14.31
CA GLU A 77 -8.12 -0.55 15.27
C GLU A 77 -8.81 -1.83 15.80
N SER A 78 -10.14 -1.84 15.85
CA SER A 78 -10.89 -3.02 16.29
C SER A 78 -11.04 -4.12 15.23
N VAL A 79 -10.74 -3.84 13.95
CA VAL A 79 -11.05 -4.75 12.83
C VAL A 79 -9.90 -5.01 11.86
N TYR A 80 -8.84 -4.21 11.82
CA TYR A 80 -7.84 -4.16 10.76
C TYR A 80 -7.00 -5.43 10.51
N THR A 81 -7.16 -6.46 11.31
CA THR A 81 -6.51 -7.77 11.14
C THR A 81 -7.51 -8.92 11.05
N GLN A 82 -8.76 -8.64 10.73
CA GLN A 82 -9.79 -9.70 10.62
C GLN A 82 -9.69 -10.46 9.29
N HIS A 83 -9.29 -9.78 8.20
CA HIS A 83 -9.19 -10.37 6.87
C HIS A 83 -7.81 -10.12 6.22
N PRO A 84 -6.69 -10.58 6.86
CA PRO A 84 -5.34 -10.28 6.40
C PRO A 84 -4.94 -11.18 5.23
N LEU A 85 -5.33 -10.84 4.02
CA LEU A 85 -5.12 -11.63 2.81
C LEU A 85 -4.15 -10.94 1.86
N PHE A 86 -3.29 -11.72 1.19
CA PHE A 86 -2.58 -11.24 0.02
C PHE A 86 -3.54 -10.96 -1.15
N LEU A 87 -3.19 -9.97 -1.96
CA LEU A 87 -3.78 -9.88 -3.29
C LEU A 87 -3.40 -11.13 -4.13
N PRO A 88 -4.28 -11.54 -5.07
CA PRO A 88 -4.06 -12.74 -5.87
C PRO A 88 -2.70 -12.74 -6.58
N GLY A 89 -1.91 -13.81 -6.42
CA GLY A 89 -0.61 -13.99 -7.05
C GLY A 89 0.59 -13.41 -6.27
N ILE A 90 0.39 -12.57 -5.27
CA ILE A 90 1.47 -11.94 -4.50
C ILE A 90 2.32 -12.97 -3.74
N ALA A 91 1.71 -13.94 -3.07
CA ALA A 91 2.48 -14.96 -2.36
C ALA A 91 3.43 -15.74 -3.30
N ALA A 92 2.97 -16.05 -4.51
CA ALA A 92 3.80 -16.70 -5.53
C ALA A 92 4.93 -15.80 -6.03
N LEU A 93 4.66 -14.50 -6.24
CA LEU A 93 5.67 -13.51 -6.59
C LEU A 93 6.77 -13.42 -5.54
N LEU A 94 6.40 -13.26 -4.26
CA LEU A 94 7.37 -13.15 -3.17
C LEU A 94 8.22 -14.41 -3.05
N ALA A 95 7.62 -15.61 -3.17
CA ALA A 95 8.36 -16.87 -3.20
C ALA A 95 9.35 -16.95 -4.39
N ALA A 96 8.97 -16.42 -5.56
CA ALA A 96 9.85 -16.38 -6.73
C ALA A 96 11.01 -15.38 -6.54
N LEU A 97 10.79 -14.22 -5.91
CA LEU A 97 11.85 -13.27 -5.54
C LEU A 97 12.85 -13.91 -4.58
N ASP A 98 12.34 -14.57 -3.53
CA ASP A 98 13.16 -15.29 -2.55
C ASP A 98 14.02 -16.38 -3.21
N SER A 99 13.44 -17.19 -4.12
CA SER A 99 14.15 -18.24 -4.83
C SER A 99 15.27 -17.73 -5.74
N LYS A 100 15.14 -16.49 -6.22
CA LYS A 100 16.16 -15.79 -7.03
C LYS A 100 17.16 -15.00 -6.17
N GLY A 101 17.02 -15.00 -4.84
CA GLY A 101 17.85 -14.22 -3.93
C GLY A 101 17.65 -12.70 -4.06
N ILE A 102 16.52 -12.25 -4.62
CA ILE A 102 16.17 -10.85 -4.75
C ILE A 102 15.56 -10.37 -3.44
N LYS A 103 16.21 -9.42 -2.80
CA LYS A 103 15.70 -8.80 -1.57
C LYS A 103 14.47 -7.95 -1.88
N TRP A 104 13.49 -7.99 -0.98
CA TRP A 104 12.31 -7.13 -1.08
C TRP A 104 11.93 -6.52 0.28
N GLY A 105 11.29 -5.36 0.24
CA GLY A 105 10.86 -4.62 1.43
C GLY A 105 9.51 -3.95 1.22
N ILE A 106 8.99 -3.35 2.29
CA ILE A 106 7.68 -2.69 2.32
C ILE A 106 7.86 -1.23 2.69
N VAL A 107 7.26 -0.34 1.88
CA VAL A 107 7.23 1.10 2.14
C VAL A 107 5.80 1.61 1.93
N THR A 108 5.13 1.98 3.01
CA THR A 108 3.70 2.33 3.00
C THR A 108 3.43 3.66 3.72
N ASN A 109 2.36 4.36 3.31
CA ASN A 109 1.85 5.52 4.06
C ASN A 109 1.00 5.13 5.27
N LYS A 110 0.70 3.83 5.43
CA LYS A 110 -0.02 3.33 6.60
C LYS A 110 0.80 3.57 7.88
N PRO A 111 0.21 4.07 8.98
CA PRO A 111 0.91 4.26 10.24
C PRO A 111 1.49 2.96 10.80
N ARG A 112 2.66 3.05 11.44
CA ARG A 112 3.41 1.92 11.99
C ARG A 112 2.57 1.06 12.94
N ARG A 113 1.73 1.69 13.77
CA ARG A 113 0.85 0.98 14.73
C ARG A 113 -0.07 -0.05 14.07
N PHE A 114 -0.52 0.20 12.84
CA PHE A 114 -1.32 -0.75 12.07
C PHE A 114 -0.48 -1.67 11.20
N SER A 115 0.59 -1.15 10.58
CA SER A 115 1.41 -1.88 9.61
C SER A 115 2.10 -3.09 10.23
N VAL A 116 2.67 -2.96 11.43
CA VAL A 116 3.40 -4.05 12.10
C VAL A 116 2.49 -5.24 12.39
N ASN A 117 1.33 -5.02 13.01
CA ASN A 117 0.45 -6.12 13.37
C ASN A 117 -0.25 -6.72 12.14
N LEU A 118 -0.62 -5.88 11.16
CA LEU A 118 -1.18 -6.36 9.90
C LEU A 118 -0.19 -7.29 9.18
N THR A 119 1.07 -6.87 9.01
CA THR A 119 2.09 -7.68 8.32
C THR A 119 2.45 -8.96 9.08
N LYS A 120 2.33 -8.97 10.41
CA LYS A 120 2.44 -10.19 11.23
C LYS A 120 1.25 -11.13 11.07
N ALA A 121 0.06 -10.60 10.82
CA ALA A 121 -1.15 -11.40 10.62
C ALA A 121 -1.17 -12.08 9.23
N VAL A 122 -0.55 -11.48 8.20
CA VAL A 122 -0.47 -12.02 6.84
C VAL A 122 0.55 -13.17 6.79
N LYS A 123 0.07 -14.39 6.54
CA LYS A 123 0.92 -15.60 6.51
C LYS A 123 1.63 -15.76 5.17
N LEU A 124 2.92 -16.14 5.21
CA LEU A 124 3.76 -16.42 4.04
C LEU A 124 4.56 -17.71 4.29
N GLY A 125 4.01 -18.87 3.88
CA GLY A 125 4.52 -20.18 4.23
C GLY A 125 4.47 -20.41 5.75
N ASP A 126 5.57 -20.87 6.32
CA ASP A 126 5.72 -21.11 7.75
C ASP A 126 6.03 -19.84 8.57
N SER A 127 6.10 -18.68 7.91
CA SER A 127 6.43 -17.38 8.49
C SER A 127 5.28 -16.38 8.25
N ASN A 128 5.57 -15.09 8.35
CA ASN A 128 4.65 -14.01 8.04
C ASN A 128 5.34 -12.90 7.22
N LEU A 129 4.54 -11.98 6.69
CA LEU A 129 5.02 -10.91 5.83
C LEU A 129 6.05 -10.01 6.53
N PHE A 130 5.86 -9.73 7.84
CA PHE A 130 6.78 -8.90 8.62
C PHE A 130 8.18 -9.51 8.74
N GLU A 131 8.26 -10.83 9.03
CA GLU A 131 9.52 -11.54 9.22
C GLU A 131 10.30 -11.75 7.93
N ARG A 132 9.59 -11.81 6.79
CA ARG A 132 10.20 -12.07 5.49
C ARG A 132 10.67 -10.80 4.78
N ALA A 133 10.03 -9.67 5.03
CA ALA A 133 10.43 -8.39 4.45
C ALA A 133 11.79 -7.93 4.99
N ALA A 134 12.71 -7.53 4.11
CA ALA A 134 14.02 -7.01 4.51
C ALA A 134 13.93 -5.65 5.22
N CYS A 135 12.84 -4.90 4.98
CA CYS A 135 12.49 -3.68 5.72
C CYS A 135 10.97 -3.45 5.72
N LEU A 136 10.51 -2.69 6.72
CA LEU A 136 9.16 -2.11 6.77
C LEU A 136 9.28 -0.65 7.16
N LEU A 137 9.01 0.27 6.24
CA LEU A 137 8.93 1.71 6.46
C LEU A 137 7.47 2.16 6.36
N CYS A 138 7.05 2.94 7.33
CA CYS A 138 5.68 3.39 7.51
C CYS A 138 5.58 4.90 7.33
N GLY A 139 4.36 5.41 7.11
CA GLY A 139 4.15 6.83 6.82
C GLY A 139 4.58 7.79 7.93
N ASP A 140 4.67 7.30 9.16
CA ASP A 140 5.09 8.03 10.36
C ASP A 140 6.55 7.79 10.76
N ASP A 141 7.33 7.06 9.95
CA ASP A 141 8.78 6.85 10.21
C ASP A 141 9.66 7.98 9.66
N ALA A 142 9.16 8.76 8.71
CA ALA A 142 9.89 9.83 8.04
C ALA A 142 9.18 11.18 8.22
N PRO A 143 9.91 12.30 8.05
CA PRO A 143 9.32 13.64 8.12
C PRO A 143 8.19 13.87 7.13
N GLN A 144 8.30 13.28 5.93
CA GLN A 144 7.28 13.38 4.89
C GLN A 144 6.95 11.99 4.31
N PRO A 145 5.65 11.62 4.31
CA PRO A 145 5.19 10.39 3.65
C PRO A 145 5.16 10.56 2.13
N LYS A 146 4.97 9.46 1.38
CA LYS A 146 4.73 9.52 -0.07
C LYS A 146 3.63 10.54 -0.40
N PRO A 147 3.80 11.43 -1.37
CA PRO A 147 4.70 11.37 -2.53
C PRO A 147 6.15 11.83 -2.31
N ALA A 148 6.54 12.25 -1.10
CA ALA A 148 7.95 12.54 -0.80
C ALA A 148 8.80 11.25 -0.84
N PRO A 149 10.11 11.34 -1.19
CA PRO A 149 10.97 10.17 -1.33
C PRO A 149 11.52 9.63 0.00
N ASP A 150 11.26 10.31 1.11
CA ASP A 150 11.95 10.13 2.39
C ASP A 150 11.92 8.68 2.87
N THR A 151 10.73 8.05 2.93
CA THR A 151 10.58 6.65 3.37
C THR A 151 11.28 5.66 2.44
N LEU A 152 11.32 5.94 1.12
CA LEU A 152 12.02 5.09 0.16
C LEU A 152 13.55 5.20 0.30
N LEU A 153 14.07 6.40 0.51
CA LEU A 153 15.50 6.61 0.77
C LEU A 153 15.94 5.99 2.10
N MET A 154 15.08 6.04 3.13
CA MET A 154 15.31 5.33 4.39
C MET A 154 15.34 3.81 4.19
N ALA A 155 14.47 3.26 3.33
CA ALA A 155 14.50 1.85 2.98
C ALA A 155 15.81 1.45 2.30
N CYS A 156 16.30 2.26 1.36
CA CYS A 156 17.63 2.05 0.74
C CYS A 156 18.75 2.03 1.77
N ALA A 157 18.75 2.98 2.69
CA ALA A 157 19.76 3.05 3.75
C ALA A 157 19.72 1.80 4.65
N GLN A 158 18.51 1.35 5.07
CA GLN A 158 18.35 0.16 5.88
C GLN A 158 18.77 -1.12 5.15
N MET A 159 18.47 -1.21 3.85
CA MET A 159 18.81 -2.38 3.01
C MET A 159 20.24 -2.33 2.43
N GLN A 160 20.97 -1.22 2.64
CA GLN A 160 22.31 -0.99 2.14
C GLN A 160 22.41 -1.11 0.61
N CYS A 161 21.47 -0.46 -0.10
CA CYS A 161 21.42 -0.41 -1.56
C CYS A 161 21.30 1.02 -2.08
N GLN A 162 21.57 1.22 -3.38
CA GLN A 162 21.38 2.50 -4.05
C GLN A 162 19.97 2.57 -4.65
N ALA A 163 19.38 3.74 -4.71
CA ALA A 163 18.02 3.92 -5.21
C ALA A 163 17.86 3.46 -6.67
N GLU A 164 18.87 3.69 -7.50
CA GLU A 164 18.91 3.29 -8.91
C GLU A 164 18.88 1.76 -9.12
N GLN A 165 19.21 1.00 -8.06
CA GLN A 165 19.15 -0.47 -8.05
C GLN A 165 17.77 -0.99 -7.62
N CYS A 166 16.87 -0.08 -7.19
CA CYS A 166 15.58 -0.41 -6.65
C CYS A 166 14.46 -0.25 -7.68
N ILE A 167 13.49 -1.14 -7.59
CA ILE A 167 12.19 -0.99 -8.26
C ILE A 167 11.15 -0.77 -7.17
N TYR A 168 10.37 0.30 -7.29
CA TYR A 168 9.24 0.54 -6.40
C TYR A 168 7.93 0.21 -7.09
N VAL A 169 7.12 -0.65 -6.46
CA VAL A 169 5.84 -1.13 -6.96
C VAL A 169 4.72 -0.60 -6.07
N GLY A 170 3.74 0.06 -6.66
CA GLY A 170 2.58 0.58 -5.95
C GLY A 170 1.36 0.70 -6.87
N ASP A 171 0.20 0.99 -6.31
CA ASP A 171 -1.07 1.10 -7.04
C ASP A 171 -1.60 2.53 -7.13
N ALA A 172 -0.87 3.53 -6.62
CA ALA A 172 -1.32 4.91 -6.60
C ALA A 172 -0.30 5.88 -7.23
N GLN A 173 -0.81 7.02 -7.72
CA GLN A 173 0.03 8.06 -8.34
C GLN A 173 1.15 8.55 -7.40
N ARG A 174 0.88 8.66 -6.09
CA ARG A 174 1.88 9.05 -5.08
C ARG A 174 3.06 8.08 -4.99
N ASP A 175 2.86 6.80 -5.33
CA ASP A 175 3.92 5.79 -5.32
C ASP A 175 4.90 6.04 -6.47
N VAL A 176 4.36 6.30 -7.66
CA VAL A 176 5.16 6.68 -8.83
C VAL A 176 5.93 7.98 -8.55
N GLN A 177 5.27 8.98 -7.99
CA GLN A 177 5.91 10.26 -7.64
C GLN A 177 7.05 10.07 -6.63
N ALA A 178 6.82 9.31 -5.56
CA ALA A 178 7.83 9.03 -4.55
C ALA A 178 9.02 8.23 -5.10
N GLY A 179 8.75 7.17 -5.87
CA GLY A 179 9.79 6.35 -6.50
C GLY A 179 10.66 7.15 -7.45
N ARG A 180 10.06 7.96 -8.32
CA ARG A 180 10.80 8.85 -9.24
C ARG A 180 11.60 9.91 -8.50
N ALA A 181 11.03 10.52 -7.46
CA ALA A 181 11.75 11.50 -6.64
C ALA A 181 12.93 10.88 -5.89
N ALA A 182 12.84 9.59 -5.54
CA ALA A 182 13.93 8.83 -4.94
C ALA A 182 15.00 8.35 -5.96
N GLY A 183 14.75 8.47 -7.28
CA GLY A 183 15.63 7.97 -8.33
C GLY A 183 15.49 6.47 -8.61
N MET A 184 14.36 5.86 -8.22
CA MET A 184 14.05 4.46 -8.46
C MET A 184 13.31 4.26 -9.78
N LYS A 185 13.37 3.04 -10.32
CA LYS A 185 12.38 2.59 -11.31
C LYS A 185 11.04 2.38 -10.63
N THR A 186 9.96 2.70 -11.33
CA THR A 186 8.60 2.65 -10.81
C THR A 186 7.70 1.74 -11.63
N VAL A 187 6.90 0.92 -10.95
CA VAL A 187 5.96 0.00 -11.57
C VAL A 187 4.58 0.19 -10.96
N VAL A 188 3.56 0.38 -11.79
CA VAL A 188 2.18 0.46 -11.32
C VAL A 188 1.53 -0.91 -11.33
N ALA A 189 0.97 -1.29 -10.17
CA ALA A 189 0.17 -2.49 -9.97
C ALA A 189 -1.29 -2.22 -10.42
N LEU A 190 -1.64 -2.56 -11.67
CA LEU A 190 -2.98 -2.36 -12.21
C LEU A 190 -4.04 -3.30 -11.60
N PHE A 191 -3.63 -4.25 -10.80
CA PHE A 191 -4.49 -5.14 -10.02
C PHE A 191 -4.87 -4.58 -8.63
N GLY A 192 -4.36 -3.39 -8.29
CA GLY A 192 -4.60 -2.71 -7.01
C GLY A 192 -5.90 -1.90 -6.98
N TYR A 193 -5.99 -0.96 -6.02
CA TYR A 193 -7.17 -0.15 -5.79
C TYR A 193 -7.22 1.06 -6.75
N LEU A 194 -7.65 0.83 -7.97
CA LEU A 194 -7.78 1.87 -8.99
C LEU A 194 -9.25 2.25 -9.19
N ALA A 195 -9.52 3.55 -9.16
CA ALA A 195 -10.81 4.10 -9.55
C ALA A 195 -10.90 4.23 -11.08
N GLU A 196 -12.13 4.26 -11.61
CA GLU A 196 -12.37 4.49 -13.04
C GLU A 196 -11.82 5.85 -13.54
N THR A 197 -11.70 6.80 -12.62
CA THR A 197 -11.14 8.13 -12.90
C THR A 197 -9.62 8.16 -12.93
N ASP A 198 -8.96 7.15 -12.39
CA ASP A 198 -7.49 7.06 -12.41
C ASP A 198 -6.95 6.91 -13.82
N ARG A 199 -5.78 7.48 -14.05
CA ARG A 199 -5.08 7.46 -15.33
C ARG A 199 -3.65 6.95 -15.16
N PRO A 200 -3.46 5.64 -14.79
CA PRO A 200 -2.13 5.09 -14.46
C PRO A 200 -1.10 5.29 -15.59
N HIS A 201 -1.55 5.27 -16.85
CA HIS A 201 -0.70 5.52 -18.01
C HIS A 201 -0.12 6.94 -18.06
N GLU A 202 -0.73 7.90 -17.36
CA GLU A 202 -0.31 9.31 -17.33
C GLU A 202 0.59 9.61 -16.11
N TRP A 203 0.77 8.67 -15.17
CA TRP A 203 1.55 8.90 -13.96
C TRP A 203 3.06 8.91 -14.21
N GLY A 204 3.51 8.43 -15.40
CA GLY A 204 4.91 8.44 -15.80
C GLY A 204 5.75 7.35 -15.14
N ALA A 205 5.15 6.22 -14.82
CA ALA A 205 5.87 5.04 -14.36
C ALA A 205 6.66 4.38 -15.51
N ASP A 206 7.71 3.63 -15.15
CA ASP A 206 8.55 2.90 -16.11
C ASP A 206 7.83 1.68 -16.68
N ALA A 207 6.93 1.07 -15.90
CA ALA A 207 6.09 -0.05 -16.35
C ALA A 207 4.74 -0.09 -15.64
N LEU A 208 3.77 -0.76 -16.27
CA LEU A 208 2.46 -1.08 -15.71
C LEU A 208 2.25 -2.59 -15.83
N ILE A 209 1.84 -3.25 -14.75
CA ILE A 209 1.66 -4.69 -14.70
C ILE A 209 0.23 -5.07 -14.35
N GLN A 210 -0.37 -5.98 -15.14
CA GLN A 210 -1.72 -6.50 -14.94
C GLN A 210 -1.78 -7.59 -13.87
N THR A 211 -0.66 -8.25 -13.61
CA THR A 211 -0.55 -9.34 -12.64
C THR A 211 0.77 -9.26 -11.88
N PRO A 212 0.84 -9.75 -10.63
CA PRO A 212 2.10 -9.78 -9.90
C PRO A 212 3.23 -10.52 -10.65
N ALA A 213 2.91 -11.61 -11.35
CA ALA A 213 3.90 -12.41 -12.08
C ALA A 213 4.64 -11.63 -13.18
N ALA A 214 3.98 -10.64 -13.80
CA ALA A 214 4.59 -9.81 -14.83
C ALA A 214 5.77 -8.96 -14.31
N LEU A 215 5.88 -8.77 -12.98
CA LEU A 215 7.04 -8.08 -12.39
C LEU A 215 8.34 -8.85 -12.66
N LEU A 216 8.32 -10.18 -12.68
CA LEU A 216 9.51 -11.00 -12.88
C LEU A 216 10.13 -10.82 -14.27
N GLU A 217 9.29 -10.53 -15.28
CA GLU A 217 9.74 -10.21 -16.64
C GLU A 217 10.48 -8.88 -16.68
N ASN A 218 9.97 -7.88 -15.94
CA ASN A 218 10.59 -6.56 -15.83
C ASN A 218 11.95 -6.58 -15.10
N LEU A 219 12.15 -7.53 -14.19
CA LEU A 219 13.43 -7.71 -13.49
C LEU A 219 14.51 -8.29 -14.40
N SER A 220 14.13 -9.14 -15.36
CA SER A 220 15.07 -9.81 -16.27
C SER A 220 15.66 -8.87 -17.33
N CYS A 221 15.06 -7.71 -17.58
CA CYS A 221 15.54 -6.70 -18.54
C CYS A 221 16.54 -5.70 -17.94
N CYS A 222 16.97 -5.90 -16.69
CA CYS A 222 17.84 -4.98 -15.95
C CYS A 222 19.26 -5.55 -15.69
N ASP A 223 19.58 -6.71 -16.29
CA ASP A 223 20.93 -7.35 -16.24
C ASP A 223 21.82 -6.94 -17.42
#